data_0b33b6bc0ddde70bbeb92a58290f9ad6
#
_entry.id   0b33b6bc0ddde70bbeb92a58290f9ad6
#
_cell.length_a   1.000
_cell.length_b   1.000
_cell.length_c   1.000
_cell.angle_alpha   90.00
_cell.angle_beta   90.00
_cell.angle_gamma   90.00
#
_symmetry.space_group_name_H-M   'P 1'
#
loop_
_entity.id
_entity.type
_entity.pdbx_description
1 polymer ?
#
loop_
_entity_poly.entity_id
_entity_poly.type
_entity_poly.pdbx_seq_one_letter_code
_entity_poly.pdbx_strand_id
1 'polypeptide(L)'
;IRDRNLPAWQWGRKPGGGWGVLDPNPASDADLWIAYALMEAGRLWNEPRYASMGRSLLALVAREEVVSLSGFGRMLLPWPKSVASGSVWRLNPSYMPLQLLRYFQHADPQGPWAAVADNTVRLLAATAPRGFSPDWCAWSEDARAFVADPEKGTVGSYDAIRVYLWAGMLPEQSPDRRALLQALSGPKRLLADRQPIPELVDTTTGTVRGM
;
A
#
# COMPACT_ATOMS: atom_id res chain seq x y z
N ILE A 1 3.21 17.71 13.51
CA ILE A 1 4.32 16.76 13.29
C ILE A 1 5.50 17.33 14.06
N ARG A 2 5.68 16.87 15.28
CA ARG A 2 6.89 17.18 16.06
C ARG A 2 7.98 16.21 15.61
N ASP A 3 8.83 16.73 14.82
CA ASP A 3 10.19 16.46 14.33
C ASP A 3 10.80 15.04 14.24
N ARG A 4 10.23 13.95 14.74
CA ARG A 4 10.93 12.65 14.71
C ARG A 4 10.08 11.39 14.67
N ASN A 5 8.75 11.48 14.76
CA ASN A 5 7.88 10.32 14.82
C ASN A 5 6.81 10.36 13.73
N LEU A 6 6.54 9.20 13.12
CA LEU A 6 5.39 8.99 12.27
C LEU A 6 4.09 9.21 13.07
N PRO A 7 2.99 9.66 12.45
CA PRO A 7 1.70 9.80 13.08
C PRO A 7 1.19 8.47 13.63
N ALA A 8 0.55 8.49 14.80
CA ALA A 8 -0.18 7.34 15.29
C ALA A 8 -1.46 7.14 14.45
N TRP A 9 -1.74 5.91 14.03
CA TRP A 9 -2.89 5.66 13.15
C TRP A 9 -4.23 5.77 13.88
N GLN A 10 -4.26 5.57 15.20
CA GLN A 10 -5.51 5.58 15.95
C GLN A 10 -5.50 6.57 17.11
N TRP A 11 -6.40 7.54 17.02
CA TRP A 11 -6.73 8.48 18.08
C TRP A 11 -8.20 8.31 18.46
N GLY A 12 -8.50 8.33 19.75
CA GLY A 12 -9.88 8.16 20.19
C GLY A 12 -10.09 8.34 21.70
N ARG A 13 -11.30 8.00 22.16
CA ARG A 13 -11.66 8.03 23.58
C ARG A 13 -11.07 6.82 24.30
N LYS A 14 -10.29 7.07 25.34
CA LYS A 14 -9.67 6.02 26.15
C LYS A 14 -10.70 5.32 27.04
N PRO A 15 -10.51 4.03 27.38
CA PRO A 15 -11.41 3.30 28.27
C PRO A 15 -11.64 3.96 29.64
N GLY A 16 -10.60 4.64 30.18
CA GLY A 16 -10.67 5.39 31.45
C GLY A 16 -11.17 6.83 31.32
N GLY A 17 -11.69 7.23 30.13
CA GLY A 17 -12.09 8.61 29.83
C GLY A 17 -10.96 9.45 29.27
N GLY A 18 -11.31 10.63 28.70
CA GLY A 18 -10.36 11.49 27.99
C GLY A 18 -10.06 11.03 26.57
N TRP A 19 -9.37 11.86 25.81
CA TRP A 19 -8.96 11.62 24.43
C TRP A 19 -7.46 11.41 24.33
N GLY A 20 -7.00 10.54 23.45
CA GLY A 20 -5.59 10.30 23.25
C GLY A 20 -5.30 9.24 22.21
N VAL A 21 -4.01 8.96 22.00
CA VAL A 21 -3.55 7.87 21.16
C VAL A 21 -4.00 6.55 21.75
N LEU A 22 -4.69 5.75 20.96
CA LEU A 22 -5.14 4.39 21.31
C LEU A 22 -4.14 3.34 20.83
N ASP A 23 -3.61 3.54 19.61
CA ASP A 23 -2.54 2.74 19.05
C ASP A 23 -1.46 3.68 18.48
N PRO A 24 -0.23 3.61 18.99
CA PRO A 24 0.87 4.48 18.56
C PRO A 24 1.52 4.05 17.24
N ASN A 25 1.20 2.89 16.69
CA ASN A 25 1.77 2.44 15.44
C ASN A 25 1.37 3.41 14.31
N PRO A 26 2.26 3.67 13.34
CA PRO A 26 1.89 4.38 12.13
C PRO A 26 1.19 3.44 11.13
N ALA A 27 0.63 4.03 10.07
CA ALA A 27 0.09 3.31 8.93
C ALA A 27 0.59 4.00 7.67
N SER A 28 1.45 3.31 6.94
CA SER A 28 2.20 3.92 5.84
C SER A 28 1.32 4.48 4.71
N ASP A 29 0.14 3.89 4.46
CA ASP A 29 -0.81 4.46 3.50
C ASP A 29 -1.31 5.83 3.95
N ALA A 30 -1.69 5.98 5.22
CA ALA A 30 -2.12 7.26 5.78
C ALA A 30 -0.98 8.29 5.75
N ASP A 31 0.24 7.87 6.10
CA ASP A 31 1.41 8.74 6.13
C ASP A 31 1.75 9.27 4.72
N LEU A 32 1.66 8.42 3.69
CA LEU A 32 1.82 8.83 2.29
C LEU A 32 0.73 9.84 1.86
N TRP A 33 -0.54 9.57 2.21
CA TRP A 33 -1.63 10.50 1.87
C TRP A 33 -1.50 11.84 2.58
N ILE A 34 -1.07 11.86 3.85
CA ILE A 34 -0.82 13.09 4.60
C ILE A 34 0.35 13.87 3.97
N ALA A 35 1.45 13.19 3.64
CA ALA A 35 2.59 13.82 2.97
C ALA A 35 2.18 14.46 1.64
N TYR A 36 1.45 13.73 0.80
CA TYR A 36 0.91 14.21 -0.47
C TYR A 36 -0.01 15.44 -0.26
N ALA A 37 -0.99 15.32 0.63
CA ALA A 37 -1.94 16.40 0.88
C ALA A 37 -1.25 17.69 1.37
N LEU A 38 -0.24 17.55 2.25
CA LEU A 38 0.55 18.69 2.70
C LEU A 38 1.38 19.31 1.57
N MET A 39 2.00 18.51 0.72
CA MET A 39 2.78 19.03 -0.41
C MET A 39 1.89 19.75 -1.41
N GLU A 40 0.72 19.20 -1.73
CA GLU A 40 -0.25 19.83 -2.64
C GLU A 40 -0.90 21.06 -2.02
N ALA A 41 -1.22 21.08 -0.74
CA ALA A 41 -1.70 22.27 -0.03
C ALA A 41 -0.65 23.40 -0.10
N GLY A 42 0.64 23.07 0.10
CA GLY A 42 1.73 24.03 -0.04
C GLY A 42 1.82 24.60 -1.45
N ARG A 43 1.64 23.78 -2.47
CA ARG A 43 1.63 24.20 -3.88
C ARG A 43 0.41 25.05 -4.23
N LEU A 44 -0.79 24.58 -3.87
CA LEU A 44 -2.05 25.22 -4.25
C LEU A 44 -2.29 26.54 -3.52
N TRP A 45 -1.90 26.63 -2.26
CA TRP A 45 -2.10 27.82 -1.43
C TRP A 45 -0.88 28.73 -1.38
N ASN A 46 0.20 28.38 -2.09
CA ASN A 46 1.48 29.08 -2.05
C ASN A 46 2.01 29.26 -0.61
N GLU A 47 1.89 28.18 0.19
CA GLU A 47 2.31 28.12 1.59
C GLU A 47 3.49 27.16 1.76
N PRO A 48 4.75 27.64 1.67
CA PRO A 48 5.95 26.80 1.70
C PRO A 48 6.07 25.92 2.94
N ARG A 49 5.48 26.34 4.05
CA ARG A 49 5.54 25.57 5.30
C ARG A 49 4.82 24.22 5.19
N TYR A 50 3.67 24.14 4.48
CA TYR A 50 3.01 22.86 4.27
C TYR A 50 3.82 21.94 3.36
N ALA A 51 4.39 22.47 2.28
CA ALA A 51 5.28 21.71 1.42
C ALA A 51 6.51 21.17 2.18
N SER A 52 7.08 21.98 3.09
CA SER A 52 8.19 21.54 3.95
C SER A 52 7.77 20.43 4.91
N MET A 53 6.59 20.56 5.55
CA MET A 53 6.06 19.53 6.45
C MET A 53 5.80 18.20 5.69
N GLY A 54 5.21 18.28 4.49
CA GLY A 54 4.98 17.11 3.65
C GLY A 54 6.29 16.39 3.27
N ARG A 55 7.31 17.14 2.82
CA ARG A 55 8.65 16.58 2.54
C ARG A 55 9.31 15.97 3.77
N SER A 56 9.16 16.60 4.93
CA SER A 56 9.72 16.05 6.18
C SER A 56 9.06 14.74 6.57
N LEU A 57 7.72 14.64 6.41
CA LEU A 57 7.00 13.39 6.65
C LEU A 57 7.40 12.33 5.63
N LEU A 58 7.49 12.68 4.34
CA LEU A 58 7.91 11.76 3.29
C LEU A 58 9.31 11.19 3.53
N ALA A 59 10.25 12.03 3.97
CA ALA A 59 11.60 11.59 4.35
C ALA A 59 11.58 10.64 5.56
N LEU A 60 10.67 10.86 6.50
CA LEU A 60 10.49 10.00 7.66
C LEU A 60 9.93 8.62 7.25
N VAL A 61 8.92 8.58 6.39
CA VAL A 61 8.38 7.35 5.79
C VAL A 61 9.48 6.58 5.05
N ALA A 62 10.26 7.27 4.21
CA ALA A 62 11.37 6.65 3.48
C ALA A 62 12.42 6.00 4.41
N ARG A 63 12.67 6.58 5.58
CA ARG A 63 13.64 6.09 6.55
C ARG A 63 13.10 4.93 7.41
N GLU A 64 11.84 5.02 7.85
CA GLU A 64 11.28 4.11 8.85
C GLU A 64 10.47 2.95 8.25
N GLU A 65 9.85 3.17 7.08
CA GLU A 65 8.89 2.24 6.49
C GLU A 65 9.34 1.67 5.14
N VAL A 66 10.41 2.18 4.53
CA VAL A 66 10.97 1.58 3.32
C VAL A 66 12.19 0.73 3.66
N VAL A 67 12.11 -0.54 3.30
CA VAL A 67 13.19 -1.51 3.53
C VAL A 67 13.69 -2.10 2.22
N SER A 68 14.87 -2.71 2.26
CA SER A 68 15.39 -3.51 1.15
C SER A 68 15.18 -4.98 1.47
N LEU A 69 14.19 -5.59 0.83
CA LEU A 69 13.91 -7.02 0.96
C LEU A 69 14.94 -7.81 0.15
N SER A 70 15.60 -8.77 0.80
CA SER A 70 16.61 -9.61 0.15
C SER A 70 16.01 -10.40 -1.02
N GLY A 71 16.65 -10.29 -2.18
CA GLY A 71 16.18 -10.93 -3.42
C GLY A 71 15.03 -10.24 -4.16
N PHE A 72 14.44 -9.17 -3.59
CA PHE A 72 13.35 -8.43 -4.23
C PHE A 72 13.65 -6.95 -4.48
N GLY A 73 14.20 -6.26 -3.49
CA GLY A 73 14.53 -4.85 -3.57
C GLY A 73 13.74 -3.96 -2.60
N ARG A 74 13.73 -2.64 -2.87
CA ARG A 74 13.08 -1.69 -1.98
C ARG A 74 11.56 -1.82 -1.98
N MET A 75 10.97 -1.83 -0.78
CA MET A 75 9.54 -2.01 -0.59
C MET A 75 9.02 -1.18 0.59
N LEU A 76 7.78 -0.68 0.47
CA LEU A 76 7.06 -0.03 1.56
C LEU A 76 6.47 -1.10 2.48
N LEU A 77 6.72 -0.99 3.77
CA LEU A 77 6.08 -1.79 4.80
C LEU A 77 4.77 -1.13 5.27
N PRO A 78 3.79 -1.88 5.74
CA PRO A 78 2.56 -1.33 6.32
C PRO A 78 2.81 -0.47 7.57
N TRP A 79 3.83 -0.82 8.35
CA TRP A 79 4.39 -0.11 9.50
C TRP A 79 5.86 -0.51 9.71
N PRO A 80 6.66 0.24 10.46
CA PRO A 80 8.06 -0.11 10.72
C PRO A 80 8.20 -1.53 11.29
N LYS A 81 9.12 -2.30 10.71
CA LYS A 81 9.42 -3.68 11.16
C LYS A 81 8.22 -4.65 11.07
N SER A 82 7.40 -4.52 10.03
CA SER A 82 6.31 -5.47 9.74
C SER A 82 6.86 -6.85 9.33
N VAL A 83 7.47 -7.55 10.29
CA VAL A 83 8.03 -8.91 10.13
C VAL A 83 7.12 -9.89 10.84
N ALA A 84 6.69 -10.94 10.14
CA ALA A 84 5.87 -12.00 10.74
C ALA A 84 6.73 -12.96 11.56
N SER A 85 7.83 -13.46 10.98
CA SER A 85 8.80 -14.31 11.64
C SER A 85 10.09 -14.39 10.82
N GLY A 86 11.23 -14.28 11.47
CA GLY A 86 12.55 -14.45 10.83
C GLY A 86 12.72 -13.62 9.56
N SER A 87 12.67 -14.29 8.41
CA SER A 87 12.87 -13.72 7.07
C SER A 87 11.57 -13.47 6.29
N VAL A 88 10.41 -13.48 6.95
CA VAL A 88 9.10 -13.30 6.31
C VAL A 88 8.54 -11.91 6.64
N TRP A 89 8.42 -11.06 5.61
CA TRP A 89 7.97 -9.67 5.69
C TRP A 89 6.51 -9.55 5.24
N ARG A 90 5.66 -9.04 6.10
CA ARG A 90 4.24 -8.81 5.78
C ARG A 90 4.07 -7.53 4.97
N LEU A 91 3.23 -7.60 3.96
CA LEU A 91 2.95 -6.51 3.03
C LEU A 91 1.43 -6.36 2.84
N ASN A 92 0.96 -5.13 2.70
CA ASN A 92 -0.43 -4.86 2.34
C ASN A 92 -0.47 -4.17 0.97
N PRO A 93 -0.94 -4.86 -0.08
CA PRO A 93 -1.02 -4.30 -1.43
C PRO A 93 -1.83 -3.01 -1.52
N SER A 94 -2.85 -2.86 -0.68
CA SER A 94 -3.74 -1.68 -0.68
C SER A 94 -3.08 -0.41 -0.11
N TYR A 95 -1.96 -0.56 0.62
CA TYR A 95 -1.21 0.56 1.20
C TYR A 95 -0.28 1.24 0.19
N MET A 96 -0.25 0.76 -1.05
CA MET A 96 0.68 1.18 -2.09
C MET A 96 -0.04 1.86 -3.27
N PRO A 97 -0.66 3.03 -3.07
CA PRO A 97 -1.31 3.76 -4.17
C PRO A 97 -0.26 4.23 -5.18
N LEU A 98 -0.18 3.54 -6.32
CA LEU A 98 0.88 3.74 -7.30
C LEU A 98 0.96 5.17 -7.81
N GLN A 99 -0.18 5.87 -7.95
CA GLN A 99 -0.22 7.28 -8.31
C GLN A 99 0.54 8.17 -7.32
N LEU A 100 0.49 7.88 -6.02
CA LEU A 100 1.27 8.62 -5.02
C LEU A 100 2.75 8.27 -5.10
N LEU A 101 3.08 6.99 -5.26
CA LEU A 101 4.47 6.55 -5.40
C LEU A 101 5.14 7.20 -6.62
N ARG A 102 4.43 7.30 -7.76
CA ARG A 102 4.90 7.99 -8.96
C ARG A 102 5.00 9.52 -8.75
N TYR A 103 4.06 10.11 -8.00
CA TYR A 103 4.18 11.53 -7.60
C TYR A 103 5.45 11.75 -6.78
N PHE A 104 5.71 10.93 -5.77
CA PHE A 104 6.90 11.06 -4.92
C PHE A 104 8.21 10.77 -5.66
N GLN A 105 8.21 9.88 -6.65
CA GLN A 105 9.35 9.68 -7.55
C GLN A 105 9.77 11.00 -8.23
N HIS A 106 8.81 11.86 -8.59
CA HIS A 106 9.11 13.16 -9.21
C HIS A 106 9.44 14.22 -8.17
N ALA A 107 8.78 14.20 -7.02
CA ALA A 107 8.95 15.20 -5.96
C ALA A 107 10.23 15.00 -5.15
N ASP A 108 10.75 13.77 -5.08
CA ASP A 108 11.97 13.36 -4.40
C ASP A 108 12.74 12.34 -5.27
N PRO A 109 13.41 12.79 -6.34
CA PRO A 109 14.10 11.89 -7.29
C PRO A 109 15.28 11.11 -6.69
N GLN A 110 15.81 11.55 -5.55
CA GLN A 110 16.89 10.84 -4.85
C GLN A 110 16.37 9.85 -3.81
N GLY A 111 15.08 9.87 -3.54
CA GLY A 111 14.40 8.96 -2.61
C GLY A 111 14.22 7.54 -3.19
N PRO A 112 13.63 6.64 -2.40
CA PRO A 112 13.45 5.25 -2.80
C PRO A 112 12.26 5.03 -3.76
N TRP A 113 11.49 6.06 -4.09
CA TRP A 113 10.13 6.00 -4.59
C TRP A 113 10.01 5.36 -5.98
N ALA A 114 10.99 5.58 -6.86
CA ALA A 114 11.04 4.91 -8.17
C ALA A 114 11.09 3.38 -7.99
N ALA A 115 12.02 2.90 -7.18
CA ALA A 115 12.18 1.47 -6.92
C ALA A 115 10.97 0.87 -6.18
N VAL A 116 10.38 1.60 -5.22
CA VAL A 116 9.17 1.17 -4.52
C VAL A 116 7.99 1.08 -5.49
N ALA A 117 7.81 2.06 -6.37
CA ALA A 117 6.75 2.05 -7.39
C ALA A 117 6.88 0.86 -8.35
N ASP A 118 8.09 0.63 -8.89
CA ASP A 118 8.34 -0.50 -9.80
C ASP A 118 8.12 -1.85 -9.12
N ASN A 119 8.57 -1.98 -7.87
CA ASN A 119 8.38 -3.19 -7.08
C ASN A 119 6.91 -3.38 -6.67
N THR A 120 6.14 -2.31 -6.46
CA THR A 120 4.69 -2.38 -6.25
C THR A 120 4.00 -3.00 -7.46
N VAL A 121 4.34 -2.58 -8.69
CA VAL A 121 3.77 -3.19 -9.92
C VAL A 121 4.09 -4.69 -9.98
N ARG A 122 5.34 -5.07 -9.66
CA ARG A 122 5.75 -6.49 -9.63
C ARG A 122 4.99 -7.29 -8.56
N LEU A 123 4.83 -6.73 -7.37
CA LEU A 123 4.06 -7.34 -6.29
C LEU A 123 2.62 -7.58 -6.72
N LEU A 124 1.92 -6.54 -7.22
CA LEU A 124 0.52 -6.63 -7.62
C LEU A 124 0.30 -7.67 -8.72
N ALA A 125 1.21 -7.76 -9.70
CA ALA A 125 1.14 -8.77 -10.74
C ALA A 125 1.38 -10.19 -10.20
N ALA A 126 2.38 -10.36 -9.31
CA ALA A 126 2.76 -11.67 -8.79
C ALA A 126 1.75 -12.25 -7.79
N THR A 127 1.06 -11.38 -7.02
CA THR A 127 0.12 -11.83 -5.97
C THR A 127 -1.33 -11.96 -6.43
N ALA A 128 -1.62 -11.69 -7.71
CA ALA A 128 -2.96 -11.79 -8.31
C ALA A 128 -3.06 -12.87 -9.41
N PRO A 129 -2.67 -14.13 -9.19
CA PRO A 129 -2.56 -15.15 -10.24
C PRO A 129 -3.91 -15.49 -10.90
N ARG A 130 -5.02 -15.21 -10.24
CA ARG A 130 -6.38 -15.35 -10.74
C ARG A 130 -7.08 -14.02 -11.03
N GLY A 131 -6.32 -12.92 -11.04
CA GLY A 131 -6.85 -11.57 -11.27
C GLY A 131 -7.46 -10.92 -10.05
N PHE A 132 -7.29 -11.51 -8.86
CA PHE A 132 -7.75 -10.96 -7.60
C PHE A 132 -6.57 -10.67 -6.69
N SER A 133 -6.52 -9.44 -6.16
CA SER A 133 -5.51 -9.03 -5.18
C SER A 133 -5.84 -9.61 -3.81
N PRO A 134 -4.86 -10.11 -3.05
CA PRO A 134 -5.06 -10.39 -1.64
C PRO A 134 -5.14 -9.08 -0.83
N ASP A 135 -5.78 -9.13 0.34
CA ASP A 135 -5.72 -8.04 1.31
C ASP A 135 -4.30 -7.90 1.88
N TRP A 136 -3.68 -9.04 2.19
CA TRP A 136 -2.34 -9.15 2.72
C TRP A 136 -1.56 -10.23 1.99
N CYS A 137 -0.28 -10.03 1.86
CA CYS A 137 0.67 -11.03 1.38
C CYS A 137 1.98 -10.91 2.17
N ALA A 138 2.92 -11.81 1.93
CA ALA A 138 4.22 -11.72 2.52
C ALA A 138 5.33 -12.00 1.49
N TRP A 139 6.51 -11.44 1.73
CA TRP A 139 7.74 -11.80 1.03
C TRP A 139 8.59 -12.70 1.93
N SER A 140 8.95 -13.88 1.45
CA SER A 140 9.91 -14.77 2.10
C SER A 140 11.28 -14.57 1.47
N GLU A 141 12.25 -14.09 2.25
CA GLU A 141 13.63 -13.93 1.79
C GLU A 141 14.29 -15.28 1.52
N ASP A 142 13.96 -16.31 2.31
CA ASP A 142 14.48 -17.66 2.13
C ASP A 142 13.98 -18.30 0.85
N ALA A 143 12.66 -18.20 0.58
CA ALA A 143 12.06 -18.72 -0.65
C ALA A 143 12.29 -17.80 -1.85
N ARG A 144 12.69 -16.52 -1.63
CA ARG A 144 12.75 -15.46 -2.65
C ARG A 144 11.47 -15.35 -3.46
N ALA A 145 10.34 -15.43 -2.77
CA ALA A 145 9.01 -15.46 -3.38
C ALA A 145 7.95 -14.78 -2.51
N PHE A 146 6.88 -14.32 -3.16
CA PHE A 146 5.66 -13.97 -2.44
C PHE A 146 4.97 -15.24 -1.95
N VAL A 147 4.53 -15.18 -0.70
CA VAL A 147 3.82 -16.26 -0.03
C VAL A 147 2.51 -15.71 0.55
N ALA A 148 1.63 -16.61 0.95
CA ALA A 148 0.43 -16.24 1.69
C ALA A 148 0.80 -15.50 2.98
N ASP A 149 -0.01 -14.51 3.36
CA ASP A 149 0.17 -13.85 4.66
C ASP A 149 -0.02 -14.87 5.80
N PRO A 150 0.91 -14.97 6.77
CA PRO A 150 0.82 -15.95 7.84
C PRO A 150 -0.43 -15.86 8.71
N GLU A 151 -1.06 -14.69 8.79
CA GLU A 151 -2.26 -14.46 9.62
C GLU A 151 -3.55 -14.43 8.79
N LYS A 152 -3.50 -13.88 7.57
CA LYS A 152 -4.67 -13.65 6.71
C LYS A 152 -4.80 -14.63 5.55
N GLY A 153 -3.73 -15.40 5.26
CA GLY A 153 -3.72 -16.36 4.16
C GLY A 153 -3.77 -15.71 2.79
N THR A 154 -4.62 -16.25 1.91
CA THR A 154 -4.75 -15.86 0.50
C THR A 154 -6.02 -15.06 0.22
N VAL A 155 -6.64 -14.48 1.26
CA VAL A 155 -7.93 -13.79 1.12
C VAL A 155 -7.78 -12.42 0.51
N GLY A 156 -8.59 -12.13 -0.51
CA GLY A 156 -8.88 -10.78 -0.99
C GLY A 156 -10.30 -10.38 -0.60
N SER A 157 -10.45 -9.22 0.05
CA SER A 157 -11.73 -8.71 0.53
C SER A 157 -11.76 -7.19 0.58
N TYR A 158 -12.08 -6.59 1.72
CA TYR A 158 -12.26 -5.15 1.88
C TYR A 158 -11.00 -4.32 1.63
N ASP A 159 -9.82 -4.79 2.05
CA ASP A 159 -8.56 -4.09 1.78
C ASP A 159 -8.25 -4.08 0.28
N ALA A 160 -8.46 -5.22 -0.39
CA ALA A 160 -8.21 -5.39 -1.83
C ALA A 160 -9.05 -4.44 -2.71
N ILE A 161 -10.19 -3.94 -2.23
CA ILE A 161 -11.00 -2.95 -2.97
C ILE A 161 -10.15 -1.74 -3.36
N ARG A 162 -9.29 -1.26 -2.46
CA ARG A 162 -8.40 -0.12 -2.73
C ARG A 162 -7.38 -0.40 -3.82
N VAL A 163 -6.92 -1.66 -3.95
CA VAL A 163 -5.99 -2.04 -5.03
C VAL A 163 -6.60 -1.81 -6.41
N TYR A 164 -7.84 -2.25 -6.61
CA TYR A 164 -8.56 -2.04 -7.87
C TYR A 164 -8.85 -0.55 -8.11
N LEU A 165 -9.21 0.18 -7.05
CA LEU A 165 -9.44 1.62 -7.11
C LEU A 165 -8.16 2.34 -7.56
N TRP A 166 -7.02 2.05 -6.94
CA TRP A 166 -5.73 2.67 -7.29
C TRP A 166 -5.34 2.36 -8.74
N ALA A 167 -5.49 1.12 -9.20
CA ALA A 167 -5.22 0.75 -10.58
C ALA A 167 -6.14 1.48 -11.58
N GLY A 168 -7.42 1.62 -11.23
CA GLY A 168 -8.41 2.33 -12.05
C GLY A 168 -8.18 3.84 -12.12
N MET A 169 -7.64 4.44 -11.06
CA MET A 169 -7.34 5.87 -10.97
C MET A 169 -6.05 6.29 -11.67
N LEU A 170 -5.22 5.36 -12.13
CA LEU A 170 -4.03 5.71 -12.89
C LEU A 170 -4.43 6.45 -14.19
N PRO A 171 -3.68 7.51 -14.57
CA PRO A 171 -3.89 8.19 -15.84
C PRO A 171 -3.85 7.22 -17.03
N GLU A 172 -4.62 7.49 -18.09
CA GLU A 172 -4.66 6.64 -19.28
C GLU A 172 -3.28 6.45 -19.92
N GLN A 173 -2.46 7.50 -19.84
CA GLN A 173 -1.10 7.53 -20.39
C GLN A 173 -0.06 6.83 -19.47
N SER A 174 -0.47 6.39 -18.27
CA SER A 174 0.45 5.68 -17.38
C SER A 174 0.89 4.36 -18.00
N PRO A 175 2.20 4.10 -18.10
CA PRO A 175 2.71 2.84 -18.64
C PRO A 175 2.28 1.62 -17.81
N ASP A 176 2.03 1.82 -16.53
CA ASP A 176 1.66 0.77 -15.57
C ASP A 176 0.18 0.37 -15.66
N ARG A 177 -0.69 1.32 -16.11
CA ARG A 177 -2.16 1.15 -16.04
C ARG A 177 -2.66 -0.09 -16.76
N ARG A 178 -2.23 -0.27 -18.01
CA ARG A 178 -2.70 -1.40 -18.84
C ARG A 178 -2.32 -2.75 -18.22
N ALA A 179 -1.07 -2.88 -17.80
CA ALA A 179 -0.55 -4.11 -17.19
C ALA A 179 -1.28 -4.44 -15.88
N LEU A 180 -1.50 -3.44 -15.02
CA LEU A 180 -2.20 -3.62 -13.75
C LEU A 180 -3.69 -3.96 -13.94
N LEU A 181 -4.41 -3.27 -14.84
CA LEU A 181 -5.80 -3.59 -15.12
C LEU A 181 -5.98 -4.99 -15.72
N GLN A 182 -4.98 -5.48 -16.46
CA GLN A 182 -4.95 -6.86 -16.94
C GLN A 182 -4.67 -7.85 -15.80
N ALA A 183 -3.65 -7.60 -14.98
CA ALA A 183 -3.30 -8.44 -13.83
C ALA A 183 -4.45 -8.53 -12.82
N LEU A 184 -5.18 -7.44 -12.62
CA LEU A 184 -6.27 -7.29 -11.64
C LEU A 184 -7.66 -7.47 -12.27
N SER A 185 -7.80 -8.28 -13.30
CA SER A 185 -9.03 -8.39 -14.12
C SER A 185 -10.15 -9.23 -13.50
N GLY A 186 -9.95 -9.84 -12.33
CA GLY A 186 -10.93 -10.73 -11.68
C GLY A 186 -12.31 -10.10 -11.47
N PRO A 187 -12.44 -8.96 -10.79
CA PRO A 187 -13.74 -8.30 -10.61
C PRO A 187 -14.40 -7.91 -11.92
N LYS A 188 -13.62 -7.44 -12.90
CA LYS A 188 -14.15 -7.10 -14.24
C LYS A 188 -14.76 -8.31 -14.95
N ARG A 189 -14.14 -9.50 -14.84
CA ARG A 189 -14.69 -10.74 -15.41
C ARG A 189 -16.01 -11.12 -14.76
N LEU A 190 -16.09 -11.08 -13.41
CA LEU A 190 -17.34 -11.37 -12.71
C LEU A 190 -18.48 -10.45 -13.18
N LEU A 191 -18.22 -9.15 -13.29
CA LEU A 191 -19.21 -8.18 -13.79
C LEU A 191 -19.64 -8.46 -15.24
N ALA A 192 -18.69 -8.84 -16.12
CA ALA A 192 -18.99 -9.20 -17.51
C ALA A 192 -19.88 -10.44 -17.58
N ASP A 193 -19.68 -11.39 -16.67
CA ASP A 193 -20.47 -12.61 -16.53
C ASP A 193 -21.77 -12.40 -15.72
N ARG A 194 -22.10 -11.14 -15.41
CA ARG A 194 -23.26 -10.72 -14.60
C ARG A 194 -23.28 -11.36 -13.20
N GLN A 195 -22.11 -11.72 -12.69
CA GLN A 195 -21.96 -12.20 -11.32
C GLN A 195 -21.81 -11.02 -10.36
N PRO A 196 -22.34 -11.12 -9.12
CA PRO A 196 -22.09 -10.11 -8.10
C PRO A 196 -20.63 -10.08 -7.71
N ILE A 197 -20.18 -8.93 -7.21
CA ILE A 197 -18.84 -8.82 -6.59
C ILE A 197 -18.90 -9.56 -5.24
N PRO A 198 -18.06 -10.56 -5.03
CA PRO A 198 -18.07 -11.35 -3.80
C PRO A 198 -17.47 -10.56 -2.63
N GLU A 199 -17.89 -10.89 -1.43
CA GLU A 199 -17.29 -10.35 -0.21
C GLU A 199 -15.86 -10.86 0.02
N LEU A 200 -15.63 -12.13 -0.27
CA LEU A 200 -14.34 -12.80 -0.09
C LEU A 200 -13.94 -13.61 -1.33
N VAL A 201 -12.65 -13.57 -1.66
CA VAL A 201 -12.06 -14.39 -2.72
C VAL A 201 -10.79 -15.05 -2.20
N ASP A 202 -10.64 -16.34 -2.43
CA ASP A 202 -9.32 -16.97 -2.38
C ASP A 202 -8.56 -16.60 -3.66
N THR A 203 -7.49 -15.84 -3.52
CA THR A 203 -6.76 -15.25 -4.66
C THR A 203 -5.93 -16.26 -5.44
N THR A 204 -5.64 -17.41 -4.87
CA THR A 204 -4.87 -18.49 -5.52
C THR A 204 -5.74 -19.41 -6.36
N THR A 205 -6.94 -19.72 -5.88
CA THR A 205 -7.90 -20.60 -6.57
C THR A 205 -8.92 -19.83 -7.40
N GLY A 206 -9.23 -18.58 -7.00
CA GLY A 206 -10.33 -17.79 -7.54
C GLY A 206 -11.70 -18.17 -6.95
N THR A 207 -11.73 -18.99 -5.91
CA THR A 207 -12.98 -19.38 -5.23
C THR A 207 -13.57 -18.19 -4.50
N VAL A 208 -14.84 -17.88 -4.79
CA VAL A 208 -15.60 -16.76 -4.19
C VAL A 208 -16.46 -17.24 -3.03
N ARG A 209 -16.67 -16.37 -2.03
CA ARG A 209 -17.53 -16.61 -0.87
C ARG A 209 -18.22 -15.30 -0.47
N GLY A 210 -19.44 -15.44 0.08
CA GLY A 210 -20.24 -14.28 0.49
C GLY A 210 -20.76 -13.50 -0.74
N MET A 211 -22.02 -13.50 -0.95
CA MET A 211 -22.72 -12.72 -1.97
C MET A 211 -23.91 -12.02 -1.35
#